data_e64f719d58f68b55bbf75fa27b1103a9
#
_entry.id   e64f719d58f68b55bbf75fa27b1103a9
#
_cell.length_a   1.000
_cell.length_b   1.000
_cell.length_c   1.000
_cell.angle_alpha   90.00
_cell.angle_beta   90.00
_cell.angle_gamma   90.00
#
_symmetry.space_group_name_H-M   'P 1'
#
loop_
_entity.id
_entity.type
_entity.pdbx_description
1 polymer ?
#
loop_
_entity_poly.entity_id
_entity_poly.type
_entity_poly.pdbx_seq_one_letter_code
_entity_poly.pdbx_strand_id
1 'polypeptide(L)'
;MIMKTLREQLTFNQARMQVLEEADASGQGKSMYLKGICIEGNKRNANERVYPLNEITRAVGTINKQIQEGYSVLGEVDHPDDLKVNLDRVCHSVEEMWMDGDAGCGKLKVLPTPMGNLVKTLLQSGVRLGVSSRGSGNVDDRTGHVSDFEIVTIDVVAQPSAPNAYPKAIYESLMNMNYGHRLLEVAREAGQDNKVQRYLKSEVVKLIKELKI
;
A
#
# COMPACT_ATOMS: atom_id res chain seq x y z
N MET A 1 12.35 -15.21 13.41
CA MET A 1 12.17 -13.84 12.89
C MET A 1 10.71 -13.71 12.51
N ILE A 2 10.00 -12.68 12.93
CA ILE A 2 8.56 -12.52 12.66
C ILE A 2 8.45 -11.76 11.34
N MET A 3 7.84 -12.36 10.32
CA MET A 3 7.53 -11.68 9.06
C MET A 3 6.60 -10.49 9.35
N LYS A 4 7.00 -9.32 8.86
CA LYS A 4 6.23 -8.07 9.03
C LYS A 4 5.37 -7.84 7.79
N THR A 5 4.18 -7.27 7.98
CA THR A 5 3.39 -6.71 6.87
C THR A 5 4.06 -5.46 6.36
N LEU A 6 4.31 -5.41 5.06
CA LEU A 6 5.01 -4.31 4.37
C LEU A 6 4.05 -3.67 3.36
N ARG A 7 3.95 -2.34 3.41
CA ARG A 7 3.09 -1.55 2.52
C ARG A 7 3.88 -0.35 2.02
N GLU A 8 3.98 -0.21 0.69
CA GLU A 8 4.75 0.85 0.06
C GLU A 8 3.86 1.62 -0.90
N GLN A 9 3.50 2.83 -0.50
CA GLN A 9 2.58 3.68 -1.23
C GLN A 9 3.33 4.62 -2.18
N LEU A 10 2.90 4.64 -3.43
CA LEU A 10 3.32 5.58 -4.44
C LEU A 10 2.14 6.46 -4.87
N THR A 11 2.34 7.77 -4.88
CA THR A 11 1.36 8.70 -5.45
C THR A 11 1.24 8.50 -6.95
N PHE A 12 0.17 9.00 -7.57
CA PHE A 12 -0.03 8.93 -9.02
C PHE A 12 1.20 9.39 -9.82
N ASN A 13 1.82 10.50 -9.40
CA ASN A 13 2.99 11.04 -10.08
C ASN A 13 4.26 10.21 -9.83
N GLN A 14 4.49 9.72 -8.61
CA GLN A 14 5.64 8.86 -8.29
C GLN A 14 5.54 7.51 -9.01
N ALA A 15 4.35 6.96 -9.10
CA ALA A 15 4.07 5.73 -9.85
C ALA A 15 4.11 5.93 -11.37
N ARG A 16 4.21 7.17 -11.86
CA ARG A 16 4.08 7.50 -13.29
C ARG A 16 2.84 6.86 -13.90
N MET A 17 1.74 6.88 -13.15
CA MET A 17 0.54 6.11 -13.48
C MET A 17 -0.10 6.63 -14.76
N GLN A 18 -0.45 5.71 -15.64
CA GLN A 18 -1.20 5.94 -16.87
C GLN A 18 -2.56 5.25 -16.76
N VAL A 19 -3.61 5.93 -17.20
CA VAL A 19 -4.95 5.37 -17.36
C VAL A 19 -5.13 5.03 -18.82
N LEU A 20 -5.38 3.77 -19.13
CA LEU A 20 -5.53 3.27 -20.49
C LEU A 20 -6.95 2.71 -20.66
N GLU A 21 -7.55 2.93 -21.82
CA GLU A 21 -8.79 2.28 -22.26
C GLU A 21 -8.47 1.43 -23.49
N GLU A 22 -8.65 0.13 -23.37
CA GLU A 22 -8.42 -0.83 -24.45
C GLU A 22 -9.72 -1.56 -24.79
N ALA A 23 -9.89 -1.97 -26.04
CA ALA A 23 -11.00 -2.84 -26.42
C ALA A 23 -10.97 -4.11 -25.55
N ASP A 24 -12.14 -4.51 -25.06
CA ASP A 24 -12.23 -5.78 -24.33
C ASP A 24 -12.06 -6.98 -25.28
N ALA A 25 -11.92 -8.18 -24.71
CA ALA A 25 -11.70 -9.41 -25.49
C ALA A 25 -12.89 -9.74 -26.39
N SER A 26 -14.10 -9.17 -26.15
CA SER A 26 -15.28 -9.34 -26.98
C SER A 26 -15.36 -8.34 -28.14
N GLY A 27 -14.54 -7.28 -28.13
CA GLY A 27 -14.58 -6.18 -29.09
C GLY A 27 -15.82 -5.29 -28.99
N GLN A 28 -16.71 -5.52 -28.01
CA GLN A 28 -17.95 -4.80 -27.82
C GLN A 28 -17.91 -3.73 -26.73
N GLY A 29 -16.83 -3.67 -25.96
CA GLY A 29 -16.65 -2.73 -24.87
C GLY A 29 -15.21 -2.26 -24.74
N LYS A 30 -14.97 -1.43 -23.72
CA LYS A 30 -13.64 -0.97 -23.34
C LYS A 30 -13.34 -1.34 -21.90
N SER A 31 -12.20 -1.95 -21.69
CA SER A 31 -11.62 -2.19 -20.36
C SER A 31 -10.71 -1.02 -19.98
N MET A 32 -10.78 -0.60 -18.74
CA MET A 32 -9.88 0.42 -18.18
C MET A 32 -8.73 -0.26 -17.44
N TYR A 33 -7.54 0.28 -17.64
CA TYR A 33 -6.31 -0.20 -16.98
C TYR A 33 -5.58 0.96 -16.32
N LEU A 34 -4.89 0.63 -15.23
CA LEU A 34 -3.86 1.46 -14.63
C LEU A 34 -2.51 0.81 -14.91
N LYS A 35 -1.57 1.57 -15.44
CA LYS A 35 -0.22 1.09 -15.79
C LYS A 35 0.81 2.03 -15.19
N GLY A 36 1.78 1.50 -14.45
CA GLY A 36 2.82 2.31 -13.84
C GLY A 36 3.72 1.53 -12.89
N ILE A 37 4.54 2.26 -12.16
CA ILE A 37 5.44 1.73 -11.13
C ILE A 37 4.60 1.32 -9.92
N CYS A 38 4.78 0.08 -9.46
CA CYS A 38 4.13 -0.46 -8.28
C CYS A 38 5.05 -0.49 -7.05
N ILE A 39 6.37 -0.62 -7.28
CA ILE A 39 7.39 -0.62 -6.23
C ILE A 39 8.74 -0.15 -6.79
N GLU A 40 9.51 0.60 -6.01
CA GLU A 40 10.87 1.05 -6.37
C GLU A 40 11.93 0.29 -5.54
N GLY A 41 12.99 -0.17 -6.21
CA GLY A 41 14.15 -0.82 -5.61
C GLY A 41 15.33 0.11 -5.38
N ASN A 42 16.30 -0.39 -4.63
CA ASN A 42 17.60 0.26 -4.36
C ASN A 42 17.50 1.70 -3.84
N LYS A 43 16.33 2.14 -3.43
CA LYS A 43 16.04 3.50 -2.98
C LYS A 43 15.35 3.44 -1.61
N ARG A 44 15.76 4.32 -0.71
CA ARG A 44 15.10 4.47 0.58
C ARG A 44 13.75 5.15 0.36
N ASN A 45 12.69 4.47 0.77
CA ASN A 45 11.32 4.95 0.63
C ASN A 45 10.86 5.78 1.86
N ALA A 46 9.60 6.21 1.84
CA ALA A 46 9.01 7.01 2.93
C ALA A 46 8.89 6.23 4.27
N ASN A 47 8.98 4.91 4.25
CA ASN A 47 8.96 4.04 5.43
C ASN A 47 10.38 3.68 5.90
N GLU A 48 11.41 4.42 5.43
CA GLU A 48 12.82 4.19 5.72
C GLU A 48 13.34 2.82 5.27
N ARG A 49 12.66 2.15 4.31
CA ARG A 49 13.01 0.84 3.81
C ARG A 49 13.73 0.92 2.48
N VAL A 50 14.63 -0.04 2.27
CA VAL A 50 15.33 -0.25 1.00
C VAL A 50 15.05 -1.67 0.54
N TYR A 51 14.44 -1.80 -0.62
CA TYR A 51 14.19 -3.09 -1.27
C TYR A 51 15.33 -3.38 -2.24
N PRO A 52 16.19 -4.39 -1.98
CA PRO A 52 17.20 -4.81 -2.92
C PRO A 52 16.56 -5.26 -4.25
N LEU A 53 17.23 -4.99 -5.36
CA LEU A 53 16.70 -5.29 -6.69
C LEU A 53 16.35 -6.78 -6.88
N ASN A 54 17.17 -7.67 -6.34
CA ASN A 54 16.91 -9.12 -6.39
C ASN A 54 15.61 -9.51 -5.67
N GLU A 55 15.26 -8.83 -4.57
CA GLU A 55 14.02 -9.07 -3.85
C GLU A 55 12.81 -8.69 -4.70
N ILE A 56 12.84 -7.52 -5.32
CA ILE A 56 11.76 -7.06 -6.21
C ILE A 56 11.64 -7.96 -7.44
N THR A 57 12.76 -8.28 -8.08
CA THR A 57 12.77 -9.15 -9.26
C THR A 57 12.15 -10.51 -8.95
N ARG A 58 12.50 -11.09 -7.81
CA ARG A 58 11.91 -12.35 -7.35
C ARG A 58 10.41 -12.22 -7.11
N ALA A 59 9.98 -11.18 -6.40
CA ALA A 59 8.57 -10.94 -6.08
C ALA A 59 7.71 -10.73 -7.34
N VAL A 60 8.20 -9.94 -8.31
CA VAL A 60 7.57 -9.75 -9.63
C VAL A 60 7.48 -11.07 -10.38
N GLY A 61 8.55 -11.87 -10.37
CA GLY A 61 8.57 -13.20 -11.00
C GLY A 61 7.54 -14.15 -10.38
N THR A 62 7.37 -14.11 -9.06
CA THR A 62 6.39 -14.92 -8.34
C THR A 62 4.95 -14.55 -8.71
N ILE A 63 4.62 -13.26 -8.78
CA ILE A 63 3.29 -12.79 -9.22
C ILE A 63 2.99 -13.26 -10.64
N ASN A 64 3.94 -13.07 -11.57
CA ASN A 64 3.74 -13.51 -12.96
C ASN A 64 3.56 -15.01 -13.08
N LYS A 65 4.31 -15.80 -12.30
CA LYS A 65 4.13 -17.25 -12.24
C LYS A 65 2.74 -17.64 -11.79
N GLN A 66 2.22 -17.02 -10.72
CA GLN A 66 0.85 -17.24 -10.25
C GLN A 66 -0.18 -16.93 -11.35
N ILE A 67 -0.02 -15.80 -12.06
CA ILE A 67 -0.91 -15.41 -13.15
C ILE A 67 -0.85 -16.45 -14.29
N GLN A 68 0.32 -16.93 -14.67
CA GLN A 68 0.51 -17.95 -15.70
C GLN A 68 -0.09 -19.31 -15.31
N GLU A 69 -0.08 -19.64 -14.02
CA GLU A 69 -0.72 -20.84 -13.46
C GLU A 69 -2.24 -20.71 -13.35
N GLY A 70 -2.82 -19.57 -13.76
CA GLY A 70 -4.26 -19.33 -13.76
C GLY A 70 -4.82 -18.73 -12.47
N TYR A 71 -3.97 -18.31 -11.53
CA TYR A 71 -4.42 -17.60 -10.34
C TYR A 71 -4.73 -16.14 -10.67
N SER A 72 -5.82 -15.62 -10.09
CA SER A 72 -6.16 -14.20 -10.18
C SER A 72 -5.54 -13.44 -9.01
N VAL A 73 -4.60 -12.55 -9.30
CA VAL A 73 -4.05 -11.64 -8.29
C VAL A 73 -4.95 -10.41 -8.24
N LEU A 74 -5.78 -10.33 -7.20
CA LEU A 74 -6.78 -9.28 -7.02
C LEU A 74 -6.25 -8.17 -6.13
N GLY A 75 -6.60 -6.91 -6.44
CA GLY A 75 -6.25 -5.75 -5.63
C GLY A 75 -7.47 -4.97 -5.17
N GLU A 76 -7.32 -4.29 -4.06
CA GLU A 76 -8.38 -3.61 -3.32
C GLU A 76 -8.31 -2.10 -3.44
N VAL A 77 -9.41 -1.43 -3.08
CA VAL A 77 -9.41 -0.01 -2.76
C VAL A 77 -8.99 0.17 -1.30
N ASP A 78 -8.12 1.15 -1.05
CA ASP A 78 -7.49 1.40 0.23
C ASP A 78 -6.49 0.31 0.66
N HIS A 79 -5.92 0.51 1.83
CA HIS A 79 -4.97 -0.39 2.47
C HIS A 79 -5.62 -1.11 3.64
N PRO A 80 -6.11 -2.34 3.48
CA PRO A 80 -6.46 -3.15 4.64
C PRO A 80 -5.21 -3.50 5.45
N ASP A 81 -5.42 -3.73 6.74
CA ASP A 81 -4.33 -3.98 7.69
C ASP A 81 -3.81 -5.41 7.63
N ASP A 82 -4.52 -6.30 6.95
CA ASP A 82 -4.15 -7.70 6.82
C ASP A 82 -3.58 -8.04 5.43
N LEU A 83 -3.00 -9.23 5.30
CA LEU A 83 -2.44 -9.74 4.05
C LEU A 83 -3.49 -10.45 3.19
N LYS A 84 -4.72 -10.63 3.70
CA LYS A 84 -5.79 -11.27 2.94
C LYS A 84 -6.50 -10.24 2.07
N VAL A 85 -6.84 -10.64 0.85
CA VAL A 85 -7.68 -9.84 -0.03
C VAL A 85 -9.15 -10.05 0.35
N ASN A 86 -9.83 -8.94 0.64
CA ASN A 86 -11.26 -8.94 0.94
C ASN A 86 -12.05 -8.68 -0.35
N LEU A 87 -12.87 -9.64 -0.77
CA LEU A 87 -13.60 -9.57 -2.03
C LEU A 87 -14.57 -8.39 -2.12
N ASP A 88 -15.08 -7.89 -0.99
CA ASP A 88 -15.97 -6.72 -0.95
C ASP A 88 -15.26 -5.43 -1.40
N ARG A 89 -13.93 -5.41 -1.33
CA ARG A 89 -13.09 -4.24 -1.62
C ARG A 89 -12.34 -4.35 -2.94
N VAL A 90 -12.45 -5.48 -3.62
CA VAL A 90 -11.75 -5.72 -4.89
C VAL A 90 -12.19 -4.72 -5.95
N CYS A 91 -11.21 -4.03 -6.55
CA CYS A 91 -11.44 -3.07 -7.62
C CYS A 91 -10.72 -3.41 -8.93
N HIS A 92 -9.71 -4.25 -8.89
CA HIS A 92 -8.94 -4.62 -10.09
C HIS A 92 -8.30 -6.00 -9.96
N SER A 93 -7.79 -6.51 -11.09
CA SER A 93 -6.85 -7.63 -11.16
C SER A 93 -5.51 -7.17 -11.69
N VAL A 94 -4.43 -7.79 -11.24
CA VAL A 94 -3.09 -7.62 -11.82
C VAL A 94 -3.03 -8.51 -13.06
N GLU A 95 -2.84 -7.92 -14.24
CA GLU A 95 -2.75 -8.65 -15.51
C GLU A 95 -1.31 -9.12 -15.77
N GLU A 96 -0.34 -8.27 -15.46
CA GLU A 96 1.09 -8.54 -15.61
C GLU A 96 1.92 -7.60 -14.73
N MET A 97 3.12 -8.05 -14.38
CA MET A 97 4.16 -7.21 -13.80
C MET A 97 5.48 -7.41 -14.56
N TRP A 98 6.33 -6.39 -14.59
CA TRP A 98 7.65 -6.45 -15.22
C TRP A 98 8.63 -5.55 -14.50
N MET A 99 9.92 -5.78 -14.73
CA MET A 99 10.98 -4.90 -14.26
C MET A 99 11.27 -3.82 -15.31
N ASP A 100 11.41 -2.57 -14.85
CA ASP A 100 11.91 -1.44 -15.65
C ASP A 100 13.01 -0.74 -14.85
N GLY A 101 14.26 -1.04 -15.16
CA GLY A 101 15.41 -0.65 -14.34
C GLY A 101 15.27 -1.19 -12.92
N ASP A 102 15.29 -0.29 -11.95
CA ASP A 102 15.15 -0.61 -10.52
C ASP A 102 13.67 -0.65 -10.04
N ALA A 103 12.70 -0.51 -10.94
CA ALA A 103 11.29 -0.47 -10.59
C ALA A 103 10.55 -1.73 -11.02
N GLY A 104 9.70 -2.25 -10.14
CA GLY A 104 8.65 -3.22 -10.47
C GLY A 104 7.41 -2.47 -10.95
N CYS A 105 7.06 -2.67 -12.22
CA CYS A 105 5.90 -2.06 -12.87
C CYS A 105 4.77 -3.06 -13.02
N GLY A 106 3.54 -2.58 -13.15
CA GLY A 106 2.36 -3.43 -13.33
C GLY A 106 1.31 -2.82 -14.25
N LYS A 107 0.51 -3.71 -14.85
CA LYS A 107 -0.74 -3.39 -15.56
C LYS A 107 -1.90 -3.99 -14.79
N LEU A 108 -2.79 -3.13 -14.31
CA LEU A 108 -3.91 -3.45 -13.42
C LEU A 108 -5.21 -3.22 -14.19
N LYS A 109 -6.02 -4.25 -14.37
CA LYS A 109 -7.33 -4.18 -15.04
C LYS A 109 -8.39 -3.82 -14.04
N VAL A 110 -9.04 -2.68 -14.21
CA VAL A 110 -10.20 -2.28 -13.39
C VAL A 110 -11.38 -3.20 -13.68
N LEU A 111 -11.90 -3.84 -12.64
CA LEU A 111 -13.01 -4.80 -12.74
C LEU A 111 -14.37 -4.12 -12.54
N PRO A 112 -15.46 -4.65 -13.11
CA PRO A 112 -16.81 -4.09 -12.94
C PRO A 112 -17.44 -4.47 -11.59
N THR A 113 -16.64 -4.46 -10.51
CA THR A 113 -17.10 -4.60 -9.13
C THR A 113 -17.61 -3.25 -8.60
N PRO A 114 -18.34 -3.20 -7.48
CA PRO A 114 -18.74 -1.92 -6.88
C PRO A 114 -17.54 -0.98 -6.65
N MET A 115 -16.43 -1.48 -6.13
CA MET A 115 -15.22 -0.69 -5.87
C MET A 115 -14.46 -0.37 -7.18
N GLY A 116 -14.44 -1.25 -8.15
CA GLY A 116 -13.87 -0.96 -9.47
C GLY A 116 -14.66 0.11 -10.21
N ASN A 117 -15.99 0.11 -10.13
CA ASN A 117 -16.83 1.18 -10.70
C ASN A 117 -16.58 2.52 -9.99
N LEU A 118 -16.36 2.52 -8.67
CA LEU A 118 -15.94 3.72 -7.92
C LEU A 118 -14.61 4.24 -8.44
N VAL A 119 -13.59 3.39 -8.53
CA VAL A 119 -12.26 3.73 -9.07
C VAL A 119 -12.38 4.31 -10.48
N LYS A 120 -13.14 3.64 -11.36
CA LYS A 120 -13.41 4.10 -12.74
C LYS A 120 -14.02 5.49 -12.76
N THR A 121 -15.06 5.73 -11.95
CA THR A 121 -15.75 7.02 -11.86
C THR A 121 -14.80 8.12 -11.37
N LEU A 122 -13.98 7.85 -10.36
CA LEU A 122 -13.00 8.81 -9.85
C LEU A 122 -11.96 9.18 -10.92
N LEU A 123 -11.39 8.18 -11.61
CA LEU A 123 -10.41 8.41 -12.68
C LEU A 123 -11.01 9.19 -13.86
N GLN A 124 -12.22 8.87 -14.29
CA GLN A 124 -12.93 9.58 -15.35
C GLN A 124 -13.29 11.02 -14.94
N SER A 125 -13.46 11.27 -13.65
CA SER A 125 -13.67 12.62 -13.08
C SER A 125 -12.36 13.41 -12.88
N GLY A 126 -11.21 12.86 -13.31
CA GLY A 126 -9.90 13.52 -13.19
C GLY A 126 -9.23 13.35 -11.82
N VAL A 127 -9.76 12.52 -10.93
CA VAL A 127 -9.13 12.21 -9.65
C VAL A 127 -7.88 11.36 -9.91
N ARG A 128 -6.77 11.74 -9.29
CA ARG A 128 -5.49 11.01 -9.39
C ARG A 128 -5.37 10.04 -8.22
N LEU A 129 -5.43 8.75 -8.53
CA LEU A 129 -5.26 7.68 -7.55
C LEU A 129 -3.83 7.13 -7.61
N GLY A 130 -3.25 6.84 -6.47
CA GLY A 130 -1.97 6.18 -6.36
C GLY A 130 -2.12 4.66 -6.27
N VAL A 131 -0.98 3.99 -6.14
CA VAL A 131 -0.93 2.55 -5.89
C VAL A 131 -0.05 2.26 -4.69
N SER A 132 -0.23 1.08 -4.12
CA SER A 132 0.59 0.59 -3.03
C SER A 132 0.81 -0.90 -3.14
N SER A 133 2.07 -1.33 -3.11
CA SER A 133 2.39 -2.73 -2.94
C SER A 133 2.13 -3.16 -1.49
N ARG A 134 1.42 -4.27 -1.33
CA ARG A 134 1.15 -4.92 -0.05
C ARG A 134 1.77 -6.31 -0.07
N GLY A 135 2.56 -6.61 0.96
CA GLY A 135 3.28 -7.86 1.02
C GLY A 135 3.80 -8.18 2.41
N SER A 136 4.68 -9.16 2.49
CA SER A 136 5.36 -9.56 3.70
C SER A 136 6.87 -9.68 3.46
N GLY A 137 7.65 -9.56 4.52
CA GLY A 137 9.10 -9.68 4.46
C GLY A 137 9.75 -9.40 5.81
N ASN A 138 11.06 -9.56 5.85
CA ASN A 138 11.89 -9.21 6.99
C ASN A 138 12.51 -7.84 6.75
N VAL A 139 12.65 -7.05 7.81
CA VAL A 139 13.31 -5.73 7.77
C VAL A 139 14.45 -5.74 8.78
N ASP A 140 15.63 -5.38 8.34
CA ASP A 140 16.76 -5.10 9.24
C ASP A 140 16.53 -3.75 9.90
N ASP A 141 16.25 -3.73 11.19
CA ASP A 141 15.87 -2.52 11.94
C ASP A 141 17.01 -1.47 11.98
N ARG A 142 18.27 -1.86 11.72
CA ARG A 142 19.41 -0.95 11.70
C ARG A 142 19.61 -0.29 10.34
N THR A 143 19.42 -1.04 9.27
CA THR A 143 19.73 -0.58 7.91
C THR A 143 18.49 -0.25 7.08
N GLY A 144 17.31 -0.77 7.48
CA GLY A 144 16.08 -0.67 6.72
C GLY A 144 16.01 -1.61 5.51
N HIS A 145 17.01 -2.49 5.30
CA HIS A 145 17.00 -3.42 4.18
C HIS A 145 15.94 -4.51 4.36
N VAL A 146 15.21 -4.75 3.28
CA VAL A 146 14.18 -5.78 3.22
C VAL A 146 14.76 -7.06 2.63
N SER A 147 14.39 -8.21 3.21
CA SER A 147 14.69 -9.55 2.71
C SER A 147 13.48 -10.45 2.76
N ASP A 148 13.51 -11.55 2.01
CA ASP A 148 12.42 -12.51 1.89
C ASP A 148 11.10 -11.84 1.52
N PHE A 149 11.16 -10.84 0.65
CA PHE A 149 10.00 -10.04 0.27
C PHE A 149 9.08 -10.81 -0.67
N GLU A 150 7.80 -10.87 -0.30
CA GLU A 150 6.73 -11.42 -1.13
C GLU A 150 5.64 -10.36 -1.32
N ILE A 151 5.28 -10.09 -2.57
CA ILE A 151 4.12 -9.24 -2.89
C ILE A 151 2.86 -10.12 -2.84
N VAL A 152 1.88 -9.72 -2.02
CA VAL A 152 0.55 -10.32 -2.00
C VAL A 152 -0.33 -9.69 -3.06
N THR A 153 -0.30 -8.37 -3.15
CA THR A 153 -1.07 -7.61 -4.15
C THR A 153 -0.56 -6.18 -4.31
N ILE A 154 -1.14 -5.49 -5.28
CA ILE A 154 -1.03 -4.05 -5.46
C ILE A 154 -2.42 -3.47 -5.19
N ASP A 155 -2.55 -2.50 -4.29
CA ASP A 155 -3.81 -1.83 -3.96
C ASP A 155 -3.90 -0.46 -4.64
N VAL A 156 -5.13 0.00 -4.93
CA VAL A 156 -5.39 1.37 -5.38
C VAL A 156 -5.69 2.24 -4.17
N VAL A 157 -4.96 3.34 -4.03
CA VAL A 157 -5.05 4.21 -2.86
C VAL A 157 -5.31 5.66 -3.25
N ALA A 158 -6.06 6.38 -2.40
CA ALA A 158 -6.20 7.82 -2.55
C ALA A 158 -4.85 8.51 -2.32
N GLN A 159 -4.53 9.55 -3.07
CA GLN A 159 -3.38 10.39 -2.76
C GLN A 159 -3.58 11.01 -1.37
N PRO A 160 -2.61 10.89 -0.45
CA PRO A 160 -2.68 11.61 0.80
C PRO A 160 -2.72 13.11 0.50
N SER A 161 -3.78 13.76 0.94
CA SER A 161 -4.02 15.19 0.73
C SER A 161 -3.04 16.11 1.48
N ALA A 162 -2.17 15.54 2.35
CA ALA A 162 -1.11 16.26 3.03
C ALA A 162 0.14 15.37 3.18
N PRO A 163 1.30 15.76 2.65
CA PRO A 163 2.54 14.98 2.76
C PRO A 163 3.04 14.75 4.20
N ASN A 164 2.53 15.53 5.17
CA ASN A 164 3.02 15.59 6.55
C ASN A 164 1.97 15.21 7.60
N ALA A 165 0.81 14.67 7.21
CA ALA A 165 -0.32 14.53 8.14
C ALA A 165 -0.16 13.40 9.18
N TYR A 166 0.67 12.37 8.94
CA TYR A 166 1.04 11.34 9.95
C TYR A 166 2.40 10.73 9.62
N PRO A 167 3.25 10.46 10.60
CA PRO A 167 4.47 9.69 10.39
C PRO A 167 4.11 8.22 10.10
N LYS A 168 4.07 7.85 8.81
CA LYS A 168 3.67 6.52 8.31
C LYS A 168 4.50 5.38 8.93
N ALA A 169 5.79 5.61 9.16
CA ALA A 169 6.68 4.64 9.80
C ALA A 169 6.25 4.28 11.23
N ILE A 170 5.75 5.26 12.02
CA ILE A 170 5.23 5.02 13.39
C ILE A 170 3.94 4.20 13.31
N TYR A 171 3.05 4.53 12.36
CA TYR A 171 1.77 3.85 12.19
C TYR A 171 1.96 2.38 11.83
N GLU A 172 2.83 2.10 10.87
CA GLU A 172 3.14 0.74 10.43
C GLU A 172 3.93 -0.05 11.49
N SER A 173 4.83 0.61 12.21
CA SER A 173 5.53 0.03 13.36
C SER A 173 4.56 -0.36 14.48
N LEU A 174 3.56 0.48 14.77
CA LEU A 174 2.51 0.15 15.74
C LEU A 174 1.64 -1.02 15.29
N MET A 175 1.31 -1.12 13.99
CA MET A 175 0.53 -2.23 13.44
C MET A 175 1.27 -3.58 13.53
N ASN A 176 2.58 -3.57 13.41
CA ASN A 176 3.42 -4.76 13.52
C ASN A 176 3.75 -5.15 14.97
N MET A 177 3.34 -4.36 15.97
CA MET A 177 3.47 -4.72 17.39
C MET A 177 2.35 -5.68 17.82
N ASN A 178 2.65 -6.57 18.76
CA ASN A 178 1.63 -7.36 19.44
C ASN A 178 0.58 -6.40 20.05
N TYR A 179 -0.69 -6.56 19.65
CA TYR A 179 -1.81 -5.66 20.01
C TYR A 179 -1.79 -4.27 19.38
N GLY A 180 -0.94 -4.00 18.37
CA GLY A 180 -0.84 -2.68 17.72
C GLY A 180 -2.16 -2.18 17.14
N HIS A 181 -3.00 -3.07 16.63
CA HIS A 181 -4.37 -2.78 16.20
C HIS A 181 -5.23 -2.16 17.30
N ARG A 182 -5.24 -2.76 18.50
CA ARG A 182 -5.99 -2.23 19.65
C ARG A 182 -5.46 -0.87 20.10
N LEU A 183 -4.13 -0.69 20.06
CA LEU A 183 -3.52 0.60 20.38
C LEU A 183 -3.94 1.71 19.41
N LEU A 184 -4.07 1.39 18.11
CA LEU A 184 -4.51 2.34 17.10
C LEU A 184 -6.00 2.67 17.21
N GLU A 185 -6.87 1.69 17.52
CA GLU A 185 -8.28 1.92 17.82
C GLU A 185 -8.45 2.83 19.05
N VAL A 186 -7.77 2.50 20.14
CA VAL A 186 -7.78 3.32 21.36
C VAL A 186 -7.23 4.72 21.10
N ALA A 187 -6.16 4.86 20.29
CA ALA A 187 -5.62 6.16 19.91
C ALA A 187 -6.60 6.97 19.05
N ARG A 188 -7.35 6.32 18.15
CA ARG A 188 -8.40 6.95 17.34
C ARG A 188 -9.57 7.44 18.19
N GLU A 189 -10.06 6.59 19.09
CA GLU A 189 -11.13 6.94 20.02
C GLU A 189 -10.69 8.06 20.98
N ALA A 190 -9.47 7.97 21.53
CA ALA A 190 -8.86 9.00 22.36
C ALA A 190 -8.71 10.34 21.63
N GLY A 191 -8.41 10.31 20.32
CA GLY A 191 -8.31 11.49 19.47
C GLY A 191 -9.64 12.24 19.28
N GLN A 192 -10.77 11.58 19.50
CA GLN A 192 -12.11 12.13 19.36
C GLN A 192 -12.76 12.53 20.71
N ASP A 193 -12.18 12.09 21.83
CA ASP A 193 -12.70 12.42 23.18
C ASP A 193 -11.91 13.55 23.83
N ASN A 194 -12.55 14.70 23.97
CA ASN A 194 -11.97 15.89 24.60
C ASN A 194 -11.50 15.68 26.04
N LYS A 195 -12.11 14.75 26.79
CA LYS A 195 -11.70 14.45 28.17
C LYS A 195 -10.40 13.63 28.17
N VAL A 196 -10.30 12.64 27.28
CA VAL A 196 -9.10 11.81 27.10
C VAL A 196 -7.94 12.68 26.60
N GLN A 197 -8.18 13.60 25.68
CA GLN A 197 -7.16 14.52 25.21
C GLN A 197 -6.62 15.45 26.32
N ARG A 198 -7.50 15.98 27.19
CA ARG A 198 -7.06 16.77 28.34
C ARG A 198 -6.23 15.95 29.32
N TYR A 199 -6.65 14.71 29.58
CA TYR A 199 -5.92 13.81 30.45
C TYR A 199 -4.52 13.49 29.87
N LEU A 200 -4.43 13.07 28.61
CA LEU A 200 -3.14 12.81 27.94
C LEU A 200 -2.23 14.03 27.96
N LYS A 201 -2.76 15.22 27.66
CA LYS A 201 -1.99 16.46 27.75
C LYS A 201 -1.43 16.70 29.16
N SER A 202 -2.22 16.42 30.20
CA SER A 202 -1.76 16.57 31.61
C SER A 202 -0.65 15.59 31.94
N GLU A 203 -0.73 14.33 31.48
CA GLU A 203 0.27 13.31 31.75
C GLU A 203 1.59 13.58 30.98
N VAL A 204 1.48 14.05 29.74
CA VAL A 204 2.68 14.48 28.95
C VAL A 204 3.38 15.66 29.63
N VAL A 205 2.62 16.64 30.14
CA VAL A 205 3.22 17.78 30.90
C VAL A 205 3.87 17.33 32.19
N LYS A 206 3.32 16.34 32.89
CA LYS A 206 3.97 15.75 34.08
C LYS A 206 5.26 15.06 33.70
N LEU A 207 5.25 14.22 32.66
CA LEU A 207 6.42 13.50 32.17
C LEU A 207 7.56 14.46 31.77
N ILE A 208 7.23 15.54 31.06
CA ILE A 208 8.22 16.58 30.70
C ILE A 208 8.84 17.20 31.94
N LYS A 209 8.05 17.49 32.97
CA LYS A 209 8.56 18.05 34.23
C LYS A 209 9.43 17.06 35.01
N GLU A 210 9.08 15.77 34.99
CA GLU A 210 9.87 14.70 35.62
C GLU A 210 11.19 14.44 34.92
N LEU A 211 11.22 14.54 33.59
CA LEU A 211 12.41 14.39 32.76
C LEU A 211 13.35 15.62 32.81
N LYS A 212 12.94 16.71 33.50
CA LYS A 212 13.73 17.95 33.62
C LYS A 212 14.21 18.51 32.26
N ILE A 213 13.38 18.34 31.20
CA ILE A 213 13.58 18.95 29.90
C ILE A 213 12.86 20.29 29.83
#